data_78413d648a38dbc23aba8b2de7d0709c
#
_entry.id   78413d648a38dbc23aba8b2de7d0709c
#
_cell.length_a   1.000
_cell.length_b   1.000
_cell.length_c   1.000
_cell.angle_alpha   90.00
_cell.angle_beta   90.00
_cell.angle_gamma   90.00
#
_symmetry.space_group_name_H-M   'P 1'
#
loop_
_entity.id
_entity.type
_entity.pdbx_description
1 polymer ?
#
loop_
_entity_poly.entity_id
_entity_poly.type
_entity_poly.pdbx_seq_one_letter_code
_entity_poly.pdbx_strand_id
1 'polypeptide(L)'
;RAGNRGKGIVDAEQFQGGNRLQIQKQGRQSPIAGVVGLLILLIVLLLGVYFRGENLGDRVYWVDEVATSIRIAGTTRTQLVQQLATGQLLTVQQLLDVQQFDPALPWSATFAALRQSPEHAPLYFLLARLWLQLWGNGIAQIRSLSVLFSLLCLPALFWLSQALFQSRRTSTIAVMLLSVSPFFVAYAQEARPYSLWGLSLLWMAATLLSALRRGRVGDWLLYAGAATIALYTSVLTLLVLIGQGIYAALTDRMIDRMEQQKTGVFQRWLLAAGGAMLLFSPWIIMMLQHWAMLQDNTTWARIPLSPIAMVAIWLYSVVVLFFDLPVSVSLSFETIAKAFTALFILIFIGVSLNSLRRSSRSVWQFLLTFALPIPIALMLVDFLSQGQASATPRYLVPLQLSVLLVMSRWLSDSFQPVPCDRLRIDRSTIDGDRFLRFLKPSLLILLMSLSLMSCISNLNRIPDYQKAHNRFNPPIAALINQANRPLIVSEAANTMNLLSLSHSLLPDISLQIFPVIDASLALNVCNPNFNTTFLFNPTPDLIDRLRASAPFTLQAVYQPDLLTPDDVHLSLWQIRNGKIQSGQIQNPPIQDEQIQSRLWEQETAR
;
A
#
# COMPACT_ATOMS: atom_id res chain seq x y z
N ARG A 1 66.43 -9.49 -6.72
CA ARG A 1 65.90 -8.53 -5.72
C ARG A 1 64.39 -8.68 -5.74
N ALA A 2 63.89 -9.38 -4.74
CA ALA A 2 62.53 -9.81 -4.54
C ALA A 2 61.61 -8.60 -4.20
N GLY A 3 60.60 -8.38 -4.98
CA GLY A 3 59.53 -7.43 -4.72
C GLY A 3 58.30 -8.18 -4.17
N ASN A 4 57.95 -7.80 -3.00
CA ASN A 4 56.92 -8.32 -2.13
C ASN A 4 55.52 -8.14 -2.75
N ARG A 5 54.91 -9.21 -3.26
CA ARG A 5 53.49 -9.34 -3.52
C ARG A 5 52.90 -10.06 -2.31
N GLY A 6 52.50 -9.31 -1.34
CA GLY A 6 51.94 -9.84 -0.10
C GLY A 6 50.65 -9.17 0.29
N LYS A 7 49.57 -9.95 0.19
CA LYS A 7 48.46 -10.03 1.14
C LYS A 7 47.48 -8.85 1.21
N GLY A 8 46.45 -8.95 0.41
CA GLY A 8 45.12 -8.41 0.66
C GLY A 8 44.09 -9.55 0.69
N ILE A 9 44.34 -10.59 1.48
CA ILE A 9 43.33 -11.57 1.86
C ILE A 9 43.21 -11.44 3.37
N VAL A 10 42.38 -10.50 3.81
CA VAL A 10 41.91 -10.48 5.17
C VAL A 10 40.92 -11.63 5.29
N ASP A 11 41.31 -12.62 6.03
CA ASP A 11 40.61 -13.85 6.25
C ASP A 11 39.17 -13.61 6.68
N ALA A 12 38.26 -14.14 5.89
CA ALA A 12 36.88 -14.40 6.27
C ALA A 12 36.75 -15.29 7.54
N GLU A 13 37.86 -15.73 8.11
CA GLU A 13 37.93 -16.66 9.23
C GLU A 13 37.63 -16.03 10.59
N GLN A 14 37.86 -14.73 10.81
CA GLN A 14 37.51 -14.10 12.10
C GLN A 14 36.02 -13.78 12.26
N PHE A 15 35.26 -13.66 11.18
CA PHE A 15 33.80 -13.72 11.26
C PHE A 15 33.26 -15.16 11.44
N GLN A 16 34.10 -16.19 11.25
CA GLN A 16 33.78 -17.59 11.37
C GLN A 16 34.34 -18.24 12.66
N GLY A 17 35.13 -17.53 13.45
CA GLY A 17 35.82 -18.08 14.63
C GLY A 17 34.94 -18.64 15.75
N GLY A 18 33.62 -18.50 15.68
CA GLY A 18 32.68 -19.12 16.59
C GLY A 18 31.98 -20.39 16.06
N ASN A 19 32.20 -20.78 14.80
CA ASN A 19 31.33 -21.78 14.14
C ASN A 19 32.03 -23.04 13.61
N ARG A 20 33.37 -23.14 13.66
CA ARG A 20 34.06 -24.34 13.08
C ARG A 20 33.87 -25.65 13.87
N LEU A 21 33.36 -25.60 15.12
CA LEU A 21 33.07 -26.83 15.92
C LEU A 21 31.60 -27.22 15.94
N GLN A 22 30.69 -26.45 15.26
CA GLN A 22 29.25 -26.77 15.24
C GLN A 22 28.74 -27.41 13.94
N ILE A 23 29.58 -27.63 12.94
CA ILE A 23 29.12 -28.20 11.64
C ILE A 23 28.76 -29.69 11.73
N GLN A 24 29.00 -30.36 12.84
CA GLN A 24 28.92 -31.83 12.90
C GLN A 24 27.75 -32.42 13.68
N LYS A 25 26.65 -31.68 13.93
CA LYS A 25 25.36 -32.30 14.32
C LYS A 25 24.19 -31.45 13.86
N GLN A 26 24.04 -31.21 12.55
CA GLN A 26 22.71 -31.03 12.00
C GLN A 26 21.99 -32.37 12.13
N GLY A 27 21.10 -32.48 13.11
CA GLY A 27 20.21 -33.62 13.21
C GLY A 27 19.55 -33.84 11.85
N ARG A 28 19.71 -35.00 11.23
CA ARG A 28 19.02 -35.41 10.01
C ARG A 28 17.52 -35.17 10.24
N GLN A 29 16.99 -34.10 9.68
CA GLN A 29 15.55 -33.96 9.59
C GLN A 29 15.05 -35.17 8.80
N SER A 30 13.97 -35.79 9.27
CA SER A 30 13.37 -36.89 8.52
C SER A 30 13.06 -36.39 7.11
N PRO A 31 13.37 -37.14 6.05
CA PRO A 31 13.07 -36.75 4.67
C PRO A 31 11.59 -36.30 4.50
N ILE A 32 10.69 -36.96 5.24
CA ILE A 32 9.24 -36.67 5.26
C ILE A 32 8.96 -35.26 5.78
N ALA A 33 9.61 -34.81 6.86
CA ALA A 33 9.40 -33.45 7.38
C ALA A 33 9.87 -32.36 6.40
N GLY A 34 10.94 -32.65 5.63
CA GLY A 34 11.40 -31.75 4.56
C GLY A 34 10.39 -31.64 3.41
N VAL A 35 9.82 -32.75 2.97
CA VAL A 35 8.81 -32.80 1.90
C VAL A 35 7.53 -32.09 2.34
N VAL A 36 7.03 -32.34 3.56
CA VAL A 36 5.85 -31.66 4.10
C VAL A 36 6.07 -30.16 4.18
N GLY A 37 7.22 -29.69 4.65
CA GLY A 37 7.54 -28.26 4.69
C GLY A 37 7.57 -27.60 3.31
N LEU A 38 8.08 -28.32 2.29
CA LEU A 38 8.09 -27.84 0.91
C LEU A 38 6.67 -27.77 0.32
N LEU A 39 5.83 -28.76 0.58
CA LEU A 39 4.43 -28.78 0.15
C LEU A 39 3.64 -27.61 0.77
N ILE A 40 3.79 -27.36 2.07
CA ILE A 40 3.16 -26.21 2.75
C ILE A 40 3.61 -24.89 2.10
N LEU A 41 4.91 -24.72 1.87
CA LEU A 41 5.42 -23.53 1.19
C LEU A 41 4.80 -23.35 -0.19
N LEU A 42 4.74 -24.42 -0.99
CA LEU A 42 4.17 -24.39 -2.33
C LEU A 42 2.68 -23.99 -2.28
N ILE A 43 1.89 -24.58 -1.37
CA ILE A 43 0.47 -24.24 -1.21
C ILE A 43 0.31 -22.75 -0.85
N VAL A 44 1.10 -22.25 0.11
CA VAL A 44 1.05 -20.84 0.53
C VAL A 44 1.43 -19.89 -0.61
N LEU A 45 2.43 -20.26 -1.42
CA LEU A 45 2.83 -19.47 -2.59
C LEU A 45 1.71 -19.46 -3.66
N LEU A 46 1.08 -20.61 -3.95
CA LEU A 46 -0.03 -20.70 -4.88
C LEU A 46 -1.23 -19.88 -4.41
N LEU A 47 -1.58 -19.94 -3.12
CA LEU A 47 -2.62 -19.07 -2.54
C LEU A 47 -2.25 -17.59 -2.66
N GLY A 48 -0.98 -17.24 -2.43
CA GLY A 48 -0.49 -15.88 -2.59
C GLY A 48 -0.60 -15.36 -4.03
N VAL A 49 -0.38 -16.22 -5.03
CA VAL A 49 -0.60 -15.90 -6.45
C VAL A 49 -2.10 -15.74 -6.74
N TYR A 50 -2.91 -16.69 -6.28
CA TYR A 50 -4.36 -16.69 -6.46
C TYR A 50 -4.98 -15.39 -5.92
N PHE A 51 -4.75 -15.04 -4.65
CA PHE A 51 -5.31 -13.83 -4.05
C PHE A 51 -4.88 -12.53 -4.75
N ARG A 52 -3.72 -12.50 -5.41
CA ARG A 52 -3.26 -11.32 -6.17
C ARG A 52 -3.89 -11.21 -7.55
N GLY A 53 -4.27 -12.34 -8.14
CA GLY A 53 -4.86 -12.40 -9.48
C GLY A 53 -6.38 -12.39 -9.52
N GLU A 54 -7.04 -12.79 -8.43
CA GLU A 54 -8.49 -12.96 -8.37
C GLU A 54 -9.22 -11.61 -8.39
N ASN A 55 -10.28 -11.51 -9.18
CA ASN A 55 -11.13 -10.32 -9.35
C ASN A 55 -10.34 -9.05 -9.71
N LEU A 56 -9.24 -9.20 -10.46
CA LEU A 56 -8.31 -8.09 -10.73
C LEU A 56 -8.97 -6.99 -11.57
N GLY A 57 -9.89 -7.34 -12.46
CA GLY A 57 -10.65 -6.40 -13.30
C GLY A 57 -11.84 -5.76 -12.59
N ASP A 58 -12.45 -6.45 -11.62
CA ASP A 58 -13.79 -6.12 -11.11
C ASP A 58 -13.76 -5.25 -9.84
N ARG A 59 -12.59 -5.13 -9.20
CA ARG A 59 -12.44 -4.27 -8.02
C ARG A 59 -12.56 -2.80 -8.40
N VAL A 60 -13.15 -2.01 -7.50
CA VAL A 60 -13.30 -0.55 -7.66
C VAL A 60 -12.01 0.09 -8.18
N TYR A 61 -12.13 0.81 -9.30
CA TYR A 61 -11.06 1.61 -9.90
C TYR A 61 -11.14 3.03 -9.33
N TRP A 62 -10.38 3.30 -8.28
CA TRP A 62 -10.50 4.51 -7.49
C TRP A 62 -9.68 5.68 -8.04
N VAL A 63 -9.89 6.88 -7.48
CA VAL A 63 -9.30 8.14 -7.98
C VAL A 63 -7.78 8.09 -8.18
N ASP A 64 -7.03 7.37 -7.33
CA ASP A 64 -5.58 7.27 -7.50
C ASP A 64 -5.20 6.42 -8.72
N GLU A 65 -5.97 5.38 -9.05
CA GLU A 65 -5.77 4.56 -10.24
C GLU A 65 -6.24 5.32 -11.50
N VAL A 66 -7.37 6.04 -11.43
CA VAL A 66 -7.79 7.00 -12.47
C VAL A 66 -6.66 8.00 -12.74
N ALA A 67 -6.10 8.58 -11.70
CA ALA A 67 -4.96 9.50 -11.82
C ALA A 67 -3.73 8.84 -12.44
N THR A 68 -3.54 7.53 -12.27
CA THR A 68 -2.49 6.78 -12.98
C THR A 68 -2.81 6.67 -14.47
N SER A 69 -4.04 6.26 -14.83
CA SER A 69 -4.47 6.12 -16.23
C SER A 69 -4.38 7.42 -17.00
N ILE A 70 -4.90 8.52 -16.46
CA ILE A 70 -4.88 9.82 -17.14
C ILE A 70 -3.45 10.33 -17.37
N ARG A 71 -2.52 10.11 -16.43
CA ARG A 71 -1.10 10.46 -16.61
C ARG A 71 -0.45 9.64 -17.72
N ILE A 72 -0.75 8.35 -17.78
CA ILE A 72 -0.28 7.46 -18.85
C ILE A 72 -0.86 7.89 -20.20
N ALA A 73 -2.14 8.27 -20.23
CA ALA A 73 -2.82 8.82 -21.38
C ALA A 73 -2.37 10.25 -21.76
N GLY A 74 -1.41 10.82 -21.03
CA GLY A 74 -0.84 12.13 -21.35
C GLY A 74 -1.74 13.32 -21.01
N THR A 75 -2.71 13.13 -20.10
CA THR A 75 -3.69 14.16 -19.70
C THR A 75 -3.55 14.47 -18.21
N THR A 76 -3.91 15.68 -17.80
CA THR A 76 -3.86 16.11 -16.41
C THR A 76 -5.28 16.26 -15.83
N ARG A 77 -5.38 16.22 -14.48
CA ARG A 77 -6.65 16.49 -13.79
C ARG A 77 -7.27 17.82 -14.23
N THR A 78 -6.48 18.88 -14.29
CA THR A 78 -6.95 20.23 -14.65
C THR A 78 -7.51 20.26 -16.06
N GLN A 79 -6.82 19.65 -17.04
CA GLN A 79 -7.28 19.56 -18.42
C GLN A 79 -8.59 18.79 -18.52
N LEU A 80 -8.72 17.65 -17.83
CA LEU A 80 -9.96 16.87 -17.84
C LEU A 80 -11.12 17.61 -17.18
N VAL A 81 -10.89 18.33 -16.09
CA VAL A 81 -11.93 19.17 -15.46
C VAL A 81 -12.39 20.24 -16.45
N GLN A 82 -11.48 20.94 -17.14
CA GLN A 82 -11.81 21.94 -18.14
C GLN A 82 -12.57 21.34 -19.34
N GLN A 83 -12.22 20.14 -19.77
CA GLN A 83 -12.85 19.47 -20.91
C GLN A 83 -14.25 18.93 -20.57
N LEU A 84 -14.43 18.35 -19.38
CA LEU A 84 -15.66 17.63 -19.00
C LEU A 84 -16.67 18.51 -18.25
N ALA A 85 -16.21 19.49 -17.46
CA ALA A 85 -17.08 20.33 -16.65
C ALA A 85 -17.57 21.55 -17.45
N THR A 86 -18.29 21.31 -18.54
CA THR A 86 -18.85 22.35 -19.44
C THR A 86 -20.37 22.50 -19.32
N GLY A 87 -21.03 21.65 -18.52
CA GLY A 87 -22.47 21.57 -18.43
C GLY A 87 -23.14 20.86 -19.63
N GLN A 88 -22.37 20.41 -20.61
CA GLN A 88 -22.89 19.62 -21.73
C GLN A 88 -23.28 18.21 -21.30
N LEU A 89 -24.19 17.59 -22.03
CA LEU A 89 -24.58 16.22 -21.83
C LEU A 89 -23.46 15.30 -22.30
N LEU A 90 -22.99 14.44 -21.41
CA LEU A 90 -21.96 13.44 -21.64
C LEU A 90 -22.54 12.05 -21.38
N THR A 91 -21.90 11.03 -21.93
CA THR A 91 -22.17 9.62 -21.59
C THR A 91 -21.07 9.06 -20.68
N VAL A 92 -21.37 8.02 -19.94
CA VAL A 92 -20.37 7.29 -19.14
C VAL A 92 -19.25 6.77 -20.03
N GLN A 93 -19.58 6.32 -21.27
CA GLN A 93 -18.56 5.88 -22.23
C GLN A 93 -17.52 6.96 -22.53
N GLN A 94 -17.92 8.21 -22.68
CA GLN A 94 -16.98 9.33 -22.89
C GLN A 94 -16.04 9.54 -21.69
N LEU A 95 -16.53 9.30 -20.45
CA LEU A 95 -15.68 9.34 -19.27
C LEU A 95 -14.69 8.16 -19.20
N LEU A 96 -15.06 7.01 -19.73
CA LEU A 96 -14.16 5.87 -19.84
C LEU A 96 -13.10 6.10 -20.93
N ASP A 97 -13.49 6.67 -22.07
CA ASP A 97 -12.60 6.91 -23.21
C ASP A 97 -11.44 7.86 -22.87
N VAL A 98 -11.69 8.92 -22.09
CA VAL A 98 -10.62 9.87 -21.68
C VAL A 98 -9.59 9.26 -20.72
N GLN A 99 -9.86 8.08 -20.18
CA GLN A 99 -8.96 7.34 -19.30
C GLN A 99 -8.14 6.28 -20.04
N GLN A 100 -8.50 6.00 -21.30
CA GLN A 100 -7.82 4.97 -22.09
C GLN A 100 -6.51 5.50 -22.65
N PHE A 101 -5.50 4.64 -22.60
CA PHE A 101 -4.21 4.91 -23.21
C PHE A 101 -4.29 4.70 -24.74
N ASP A 102 -3.91 5.72 -25.50
CA ASP A 102 -3.73 5.62 -26.94
C ASP A 102 -2.26 5.33 -27.29
N PRO A 103 -1.94 4.18 -27.90
CA PRO A 103 -0.57 3.85 -28.32
C PRO A 103 0.05 4.86 -29.30
N ALA A 104 -0.77 5.60 -30.06
CA ALA A 104 -0.32 6.62 -31.01
C ALA A 104 0.21 7.89 -30.31
N LEU A 105 -0.16 8.14 -29.06
CA LEU A 105 0.33 9.29 -28.31
C LEU A 105 1.84 9.23 -28.09
N PRO A 106 2.58 10.34 -28.30
CA PRO A 106 4.03 10.38 -28.09
C PRO A 106 4.35 10.26 -26.57
N TRP A 107 5.53 9.73 -26.25
CA TRP A 107 6.03 9.65 -24.87
C TRP A 107 6.11 11.02 -24.20
N SER A 108 6.34 12.09 -24.97
CA SER A 108 6.37 13.46 -24.46
C SER A 108 5.07 13.89 -23.79
N ALA A 109 3.90 13.39 -24.23
CA ALA A 109 2.61 13.66 -23.60
C ALA A 109 2.55 13.10 -22.17
N THR A 110 2.96 11.84 -21.97
CA THR A 110 3.05 11.23 -20.62
C THR A 110 4.04 12.00 -19.74
N PHE A 111 5.21 12.39 -20.27
CA PHE A 111 6.17 13.20 -19.51
C PHE A 111 5.58 14.58 -19.15
N ALA A 112 4.83 15.22 -20.03
CA ALA A 112 4.17 16.48 -19.75
C ALA A 112 3.13 16.33 -18.63
N ALA A 113 2.32 15.27 -18.66
CA ALA A 113 1.35 14.97 -17.61
C ALA A 113 2.04 14.68 -16.26
N LEU A 114 3.15 13.94 -16.25
CA LEU A 114 3.91 13.65 -15.03
C LEU A 114 4.55 14.90 -14.42
N ARG A 115 4.96 15.89 -15.23
CA ARG A 115 5.47 17.18 -14.73
C ARG A 115 4.44 17.95 -13.91
N GLN A 116 3.14 17.77 -14.20
CA GLN A 116 2.04 18.36 -13.45
C GLN A 116 1.72 17.61 -12.14
N SER A 117 2.43 16.52 -11.87
CA SER A 117 2.29 15.71 -10.65
C SER A 117 3.68 15.36 -10.08
N PRO A 118 4.50 16.38 -9.73
CA PRO A 118 5.91 16.22 -9.40
C PRO A 118 6.15 15.40 -8.14
N GLU A 119 5.15 15.25 -7.27
CA GLU A 119 5.16 14.39 -6.08
C GLU A 119 5.28 12.90 -6.40
N HIS A 120 4.94 12.51 -7.62
CA HIS A 120 4.98 11.12 -8.08
C HIS A 120 6.22 10.86 -8.94
N ALA A 121 7.19 10.13 -8.42
CA ALA A 121 8.35 9.69 -9.19
C ALA A 121 7.92 8.85 -10.42
N PRO A 122 8.56 9.02 -11.60
CA PRO A 122 7.98 8.65 -12.89
C PRO A 122 8.06 7.16 -13.25
N LEU A 123 8.95 6.37 -12.62
CA LEU A 123 9.32 5.04 -13.11
C LEU A 123 8.11 4.10 -13.26
N TYR A 124 7.24 4.04 -12.26
CA TYR A 124 6.07 3.17 -12.33
C TYR A 124 5.16 3.51 -13.51
N PHE A 125 4.90 4.79 -13.74
CA PHE A 125 4.01 5.25 -14.81
C PHE A 125 4.58 4.97 -16.20
N LEU A 126 5.90 5.11 -16.36
CA LEU A 126 6.58 4.78 -17.62
C LEU A 126 6.56 3.27 -17.88
N LEU A 127 6.79 2.45 -16.85
CA LEU A 127 6.68 1.00 -16.95
C LEU A 127 5.23 0.56 -17.23
N ALA A 128 4.25 1.20 -16.57
CA ALA A 128 2.83 0.92 -16.80
C ALA A 128 2.40 1.28 -18.24
N ARG A 129 2.88 2.42 -18.78
CA ARG A 129 2.68 2.76 -20.18
C ARG A 129 3.24 1.70 -21.12
N LEU A 130 4.51 1.29 -20.92
CA LEU A 130 5.14 0.23 -21.71
C LEU A 130 4.35 -1.08 -21.60
N TRP A 131 3.87 -1.40 -20.40
CA TRP A 131 3.09 -2.60 -20.13
C TRP A 131 1.78 -2.62 -20.93
N LEU A 132 1.04 -1.48 -20.94
CA LEU A 132 -0.18 -1.34 -21.73
C LEU A 132 0.07 -1.37 -23.24
N GLN A 133 1.22 -0.87 -23.72
CA GLN A 133 1.62 -1.00 -25.13
C GLN A 133 1.80 -2.47 -25.55
N LEU A 134 2.27 -3.32 -24.63
CA LEU A 134 2.53 -4.74 -24.90
C LEU A 134 1.29 -5.64 -24.75
N TRP A 135 0.44 -5.34 -23.75
CA TRP A 135 -0.65 -6.23 -23.33
C TRP A 135 -2.05 -5.65 -23.55
N GLY A 136 -2.16 -4.43 -24.10
CA GLY A 136 -3.41 -3.73 -24.36
C GLY A 136 -3.98 -3.00 -23.15
N ASN A 137 -5.05 -2.22 -23.40
CA ASN A 137 -5.75 -1.43 -22.41
C ASN A 137 -6.68 -2.29 -21.54
N GLY A 138 -6.80 -1.96 -20.28
CA GLY A 138 -7.75 -2.56 -19.35
C GLY A 138 -7.30 -2.46 -17.89
N ILE A 139 -8.27 -2.55 -16.99
CA ILE A 139 -8.01 -2.49 -15.54
C ILE A 139 -7.15 -3.69 -15.09
N ALA A 140 -7.51 -4.90 -15.51
CA ALA A 140 -6.75 -6.09 -15.18
C ALA A 140 -5.33 -6.03 -15.73
N GLN A 141 -5.14 -5.50 -16.95
CA GLN A 141 -3.84 -5.37 -17.61
C GLN A 141 -2.93 -4.41 -16.82
N ILE A 142 -3.39 -3.21 -16.48
CA ILE A 142 -2.55 -2.26 -15.73
C ILE A 142 -2.22 -2.76 -14.32
N ARG A 143 -3.17 -3.42 -13.64
CA ARG A 143 -2.97 -3.99 -12.30
C ARG A 143 -2.04 -5.20 -12.32
N SER A 144 -2.02 -5.99 -13.40
CA SER A 144 -1.15 -7.17 -13.52
C SER A 144 0.33 -6.82 -13.42
N LEU A 145 0.74 -5.60 -13.79
CA LEU A 145 2.09 -5.10 -13.57
C LEU A 145 2.43 -4.99 -12.07
N SER A 146 1.50 -4.47 -11.27
CA SER A 146 1.67 -4.38 -9.82
C SER A 146 1.69 -5.77 -9.17
N VAL A 147 0.87 -6.71 -9.67
CA VAL A 147 0.91 -8.12 -9.26
C VAL A 147 2.28 -8.73 -9.53
N LEU A 148 2.84 -8.53 -10.73
CA LEU A 148 4.17 -9.01 -11.09
C LEU A 148 5.23 -8.50 -10.10
N PHE A 149 5.26 -7.20 -9.80
CA PHE A 149 6.21 -6.63 -8.86
C PHE A 149 6.00 -7.15 -7.43
N SER A 150 4.75 -7.34 -7.01
CA SER A 150 4.44 -7.93 -5.70
C SER A 150 4.93 -9.38 -5.58
N LEU A 151 4.81 -10.18 -6.64
CA LEU A 151 5.34 -11.54 -6.68
C LEU A 151 6.87 -11.55 -6.65
N LEU A 152 7.52 -10.61 -7.34
CA LEU A 152 8.97 -10.46 -7.31
C LEU A 152 9.50 -9.99 -5.93
N CYS A 153 8.64 -9.39 -5.08
CA CYS A 153 9.01 -9.11 -3.69
C CYS A 153 9.32 -10.39 -2.89
N LEU A 154 8.73 -11.55 -3.24
CA LEU A 154 8.92 -12.80 -2.51
C LEU A 154 10.39 -13.28 -2.57
N PRO A 155 11.01 -13.49 -3.74
CA PRO A 155 12.43 -13.83 -3.82
C PRO A 155 13.34 -12.71 -3.32
N ALA A 156 12.98 -11.43 -3.48
CA ALA A 156 13.75 -10.30 -2.98
C ALA A 156 13.77 -10.29 -1.44
N LEU A 157 12.64 -10.55 -0.77
CA LEU A 157 12.54 -10.68 0.68
C LEU A 157 13.33 -11.90 1.19
N PHE A 158 13.26 -13.02 0.46
CA PHE A 158 14.07 -14.19 0.77
C PHE A 158 15.57 -13.84 0.77
N TRP A 159 16.03 -13.14 -0.27
CA TRP A 159 17.42 -12.71 -0.37
C TRP A 159 17.82 -11.76 0.76
N LEU A 160 17.02 -10.72 1.04
CA LEU A 160 17.28 -9.81 2.16
C LEU A 160 17.32 -10.53 3.50
N SER A 161 16.35 -11.42 3.75
CA SER A 161 16.30 -12.22 4.98
C SER A 161 17.52 -13.13 5.13
N GLN A 162 17.97 -13.78 4.03
CA GLN A 162 19.20 -14.58 4.03
C GLN A 162 20.43 -13.71 4.30
N ALA A 163 20.47 -12.50 3.70
CA ALA A 163 21.53 -11.56 3.96
C ALA A 163 21.58 -11.11 5.42
N LEU A 164 20.44 -10.94 6.10
CA LEU A 164 20.37 -10.49 7.48
C LEU A 164 20.64 -11.63 8.49
N PHE A 165 19.95 -12.74 8.33
CA PHE A 165 19.85 -13.77 9.37
C PHE A 165 20.62 -15.06 9.07
N GLN A 166 21.09 -15.24 7.84
CA GLN A 166 21.80 -16.46 7.38
C GLN A 166 21.03 -17.76 7.71
N SER A 167 19.69 -17.69 7.68
CA SER A 167 18.78 -18.76 8.05
C SER A 167 17.73 -19.00 6.99
N ARG A 168 17.82 -20.12 6.28
CA ARG A 168 16.80 -20.51 5.29
C ARG A 168 15.40 -20.61 5.89
N ARG A 169 15.28 -21.10 7.14
CA ARG A 169 14.00 -21.21 7.83
C ARG A 169 13.36 -19.84 8.07
N THR A 170 14.14 -18.89 8.58
CA THR A 170 13.69 -17.50 8.76
C THR A 170 13.23 -16.91 7.43
N SER A 171 14.00 -17.11 6.36
CA SER A 171 13.66 -16.58 5.04
C SER A 171 12.40 -17.22 4.45
N THR A 172 12.23 -18.54 4.66
CA THR A 172 11.00 -19.23 4.23
C THR A 172 9.77 -18.72 4.97
N ILE A 173 9.85 -18.55 6.31
CA ILE A 173 8.74 -17.99 7.11
C ILE A 173 8.43 -16.55 6.64
N ALA A 174 9.44 -15.71 6.37
CA ALA A 174 9.25 -14.35 5.87
C ALA A 174 8.48 -14.35 4.55
N VAL A 175 8.86 -15.22 3.61
CA VAL A 175 8.16 -15.37 2.33
C VAL A 175 6.73 -15.87 2.51
N MET A 176 6.51 -16.86 3.39
CA MET A 176 5.16 -17.36 3.69
C MET A 176 4.25 -16.24 4.23
N LEU A 177 4.72 -15.46 5.21
CA LEU A 177 3.97 -14.35 5.78
C LEU A 177 3.68 -13.26 4.74
N LEU A 178 4.66 -12.90 3.90
CA LEU A 178 4.45 -11.91 2.83
C LEU A 178 3.48 -12.40 1.76
N SER A 179 3.50 -13.71 1.43
CA SER A 179 2.67 -14.29 0.37
C SER A 179 1.18 -14.10 0.62
N VAL A 180 0.74 -14.24 1.86
CA VAL A 180 -0.67 -14.14 2.27
C VAL A 180 -0.95 -12.94 3.18
N SER A 181 -0.04 -11.97 3.26
CA SER A 181 -0.29 -10.72 4.00
C SER A 181 -1.42 -9.94 3.34
N PRO A 182 -2.55 -9.67 4.04
CA PRO A 182 -3.69 -8.95 3.47
C PRO A 182 -3.30 -7.61 2.88
N PHE A 183 -2.44 -6.87 3.57
CA PHE A 183 -1.93 -5.58 3.11
C PHE A 183 -1.19 -5.68 1.76
N PHE A 184 -0.21 -6.59 1.65
CA PHE A 184 0.58 -6.72 0.42
C PHE A 184 -0.21 -7.35 -0.73
N VAL A 185 -1.19 -8.20 -0.43
CA VAL A 185 -2.14 -8.72 -1.43
C VAL A 185 -3.02 -7.59 -1.97
N ALA A 186 -3.59 -6.78 -1.09
CA ALA A 186 -4.48 -5.69 -1.45
C ALA A 186 -3.78 -4.63 -2.32
N TYR A 187 -2.56 -4.19 -1.94
CA TYR A 187 -1.80 -3.23 -2.75
C TYR A 187 -1.16 -3.83 -4.02
N ALA A 188 -1.07 -5.15 -4.14
CA ALA A 188 -0.72 -5.79 -5.41
C ALA A 188 -1.82 -5.61 -6.47
N GLN A 189 -3.07 -5.46 -6.05
CA GLN A 189 -4.24 -5.31 -6.91
C GLN A 189 -4.59 -3.84 -7.22
N GLU A 190 -3.64 -2.94 -7.04
CA GLU A 190 -3.77 -1.52 -7.41
C GLU A 190 -2.77 -1.13 -8.49
N ALA A 191 -3.23 -0.36 -9.48
CA ALA A 191 -2.39 0.24 -10.51
C ALA A 191 -1.59 1.42 -9.93
N ARG A 192 -0.74 1.13 -8.91
CA ARG A 192 0.01 2.13 -8.12
C ARG A 192 1.45 1.67 -7.87
N PRO A 193 2.39 2.59 -7.58
CA PRO A 193 3.82 2.28 -7.48
C PRO A 193 4.22 1.44 -6.26
N TYR A 194 3.32 1.13 -5.31
CA TYR A 194 3.67 0.56 -4.01
C TYR A 194 4.33 -0.82 -4.09
N SER A 195 3.88 -1.70 -4.99
CA SER A 195 4.50 -3.01 -5.21
C SER A 195 5.91 -2.89 -5.80
N LEU A 196 6.11 -2.01 -6.77
CA LEU A 196 7.43 -1.72 -7.33
C LEU A 196 8.34 -1.08 -6.28
N TRP A 197 7.80 -0.18 -5.44
CA TRP A 197 8.56 0.44 -4.37
C TRP A 197 9.01 -0.57 -3.32
N GLY A 198 8.12 -1.47 -2.88
CA GLY A 198 8.50 -2.57 -2.00
C GLY A 198 9.62 -3.44 -2.56
N LEU A 199 9.53 -3.80 -3.85
CA LEU A 199 10.57 -4.55 -4.55
C LEU A 199 11.90 -3.80 -4.60
N SER A 200 11.87 -2.53 -4.99
CA SER A 200 13.08 -1.69 -5.10
C SER A 200 13.75 -1.46 -3.75
N LEU A 201 12.97 -1.28 -2.68
CA LEU A 201 13.48 -1.18 -1.31
C LEU A 201 14.15 -2.47 -0.84
N LEU A 202 13.56 -3.63 -1.13
CA LEU A 202 14.15 -4.94 -0.81
C LEU A 202 15.47 -5.14 -1.55
N TRP A 203 15.54 -4.78 -2.83
CA TRP A 203 16.76 -4.83 -3.63
C TRP A 203 17.83 -3.89 -3.11
N MET A 204 17.46 -2.63 -2.86
CA MET A 204 18.37 -1.61 -2.31
C MET A 204 18.93 -2.07 -0.96
N ALA A 205 18.12 -2.64 -0.09
CA ALA A 205 18.54 -3.17 1.21
C ALA A 205 19.49 -4.38 1.08
N ALA A 206 19.14 -5.36 0.22
CA ALA A 206 19.94 -6.57 0.02
C ALA A 206 21.29 -6.27 -0.65
N THR A 207 21.31 -5.35 -1.64
CA THR A 207 22.55 -4.92 -2.32
C THR A 207 23.45 -4.11 -1.39
N LEU A 208 22.89 -3.26 -0.50
CA LEU A 208 23.68 -2.60 0.55
C LEU A 208 24.41 -3.62 1.44
N LEU A 209 23.70 -4.61 1.97
CA LEU A 209 24.30 -5.63 2.82
C LEU A 209 25.35 -6.45 2.08
N SER A 210 25.17 -6.68 0.77
CA SER A 210 26.16 -7.36 -0.08
C SER A 210 27.39 -6.49 -0.30
N ALA A 211 27.23 -5.19 -0.56
CA ALA A 211 28.31 -4.23 -0.74
C ALA A 211 29.14 -4.05 0.54
N LEU A 212 28.47 -3.99 1.71
CA LEU A 212 29.14 -3.91 3.01
C LEU A 212 29.98 -5.15 3.32
N ARG A 213 29.53 -6.34 2.89
CA ARG A 213 30.26 -7.59 3.16
C ARG A 213 31.41 -7.84 2.20
N ARG A 214 31.22 -7.55 0.92
CA ARG A 214 32.19 -7.90 -0.13
C ARG A 214 33.14 -6.77 -0.44
N GLY A 215 32.72 -5.51 -0.26
CA GLY A 215 33.51 -4.31 -0.48
C GLY A 215 33.94 -4.06 -1.93
N ARG A 216 33.43 -4.84 -2.92
CA ARG A 216 33.80 -4.71 -4.33
C ARG A 216 33.12 -3.52 -4.97
N VAL A 217 33.79 -2.86 -5.91
CA VAL A 217 33.20 -1.72 -6.64
C VAL A 217 31.90 -2.11 -7.35
N GLY A 218 31.84 -3.29 -7.96
CA GLY A 218 30.62 -3.78 -8.61
C GLY A 218 29.41 -3.92 -7.67
N ASP A 219 29.62 -4.34 -6.39
CA ASP A 219 28.55 -4.42 -5.40
C ASP A 219 28.02 -3.02 -5.02
N TRP A 220 28.91 -2.00 -4.95
CA TRP A 220 28.53 -0.61 -4.72
C TRP A 220 27.81 0.02 -5.91
N LEU A 221 28.23 -0.30 -7.14
CA LEU A 221 27.51 0.13 -8.36
C LEU A 221 26.12 -0.50 -8.44
N LEU A 222 25.99 -1.78 -8.08
CA LEU A 222 24.68 -2.45 -8.02
C LEU A 222 23.78 -1.80 -6.97
N TYR A 223 24.32 -1.43 -5.81
CA TYR A 223 23.60 -0.68 -4.78
C TYR A 223 23.17 0.70 -5.30
N ALA A 224 24.05 1.45 -5.95
CA ALA A 224 23.74 2.76 -6.52
C ALA A 224 22.61 2.65 -7.56
N GLY A 225 22.66 1.64 -8.44
CA GLY A 225 21.59 1.35 -9.40
C GLY A 225 20.25 1.02 -8.72
N ALA A 226 20.27 0.16 -7.69
CA ALA A 226 19.07 -0.17 -6.92
C ALA A 226 18.49 1.05 -6.18
N ALA A 227 19.34 1.89 -5.60
CA ALA A 227 18.94 3.14 -4.96
C ALA A 227 18.32 4.13 -5.97
N THR A 228 18.91 4.25 -7.18
CA THR A 228 18.35 5.07 -8.26
C THR A 228 16.95 4.59 -8.67
N ILE A 229 16.76 3.29 -8.88
CA ILE A 229 15.47 2.70 -9.21
C ILE A 229 14.45 2.99 -8.10
N ALA A 230 14.83 2.84 -6.83
CA ALA A 230 13.97 3.10 -5.70
C ALA A 230 13.58 4.59 -5.59
N LEU A 231 14.50 5.52 -5.84
CA LEU A 231 14.25 6.97 -5.89
C LEU A 231 13.27 7.33 -7.02
N TYR A 232 13.49 6.79 -8.21
CA TYR A 232 12.58 6.99 -9.36
C TYR A 232 11.22 6.28 -9.20
N THR A 233 11.07 5.42 -8.19
CA THR A 233 9.79 4.80 -7.84
C THR A 233 9.03 5.61 -6.80
N SER A 234 9.70 6.15 -5.78
CA SER A 234 9.09 6.95 -4.72
C SER A 234 10.09 7.92 -4.09
N VAL A 235 9.69 9.18 -3.97
CA VAL A 235 10.49 10.23 -3.32
C VAL A 235 10.76 9.92 -1.84
N LEU A 236 9.87 9.19 -1.16
CA LEU A 236 10.06 8.74 0.23
C LEU A 236 11.31 7.86 0.41
N THR A 237 11.86 7.32 -0.67
CA THR A 237 13.14 6.59 -0.64
C THR A 237 14.32 7.44 -0.15
N LEU A 238 14.25 8.78 -0.28
CA LEU A 238 15.25 9.69 0.28
C LEU A 238 15.44 9.48 1.79
N LEU A 239 14.33 9.27 2.51
CA LEU A 239 14.37 9.01 3.95
C LEU A 239 14.99 7.65 4.27
N VAL A 240 14.70 6.64 3.46
CA VAL A 240 15.32 5.31 3.60
C VAL A 240 16.83 5.38 3.29
N LEU A 241 17.21 6.16 2.28
CA LEU A 241 18.62 6.39 1.94
C LEU A 241 19.38 7.03 3.10
N ILE A 242 18.78 8.03 3.78
CA ILE A 242 19.33 8.62 5.02
C ILE A 242 19.51 7.55 6.10
N GLY A 243 18.50 6.72 6.34
CA GLY A 243 18.59 5.63 7.30
C GLY A 243 19.72 4.64 6.98
N GLN A 244 19.89 4.29 5.71
CA GLN A 244 20.98 3.43 5.26
C GLN A 244 22.36 4.09 5.41
N GLY A 245 22.43 5.41 5.27
CA GLY A 245 23.65 6.19 5.58
C GLY A 245 24.01 6.14 7.05
N ILE A 246 23.02 6.29 7.93
CA ILE A 246 23.22 6.12 9.38
C ILE A 246 23.75 4.71 9.69
N TYR A 247 23.16 3.68 9.06
CA TYR A 247 23.63 2.31 9.23
C TYR A 247 25.06 2.10 8.75
N ALA A 248 25.41 2.64 7.56
CA ALA A 248 26.76 2.56 7.02
C ALA A 248 27.79 3.25 7.93
N ALA A 249 27.46 4.43 8.46
CA ALA A 249 28.30 5.16 9.40
C ALA A 249 28.51 4.41 10.74
N LEU A 250 27.43 3.79 11.25
CA LEU A 250 27.52 2.96 12.47
C LEU A 250 28.36 1.72 12.25
N THR A 251 28.26 1.10 11.07
CA THR A 251 29.06 -0.07 10.68
C THR A 251 30.52 0.30 10.52
N ASP A 252 30.82 1.39 9.83
CA ASP A 252 32.20 1.91 9.64
C ASP A 252 32.90 2.14 10.98
N ARG A 253 32.24 2.86 11.90
CA ARG A 253 32.76 3.09 13.27
C ARG A 253 32.97 1.81 14.07
N MET A 254 32.14 0.80 13.86
CA MET A 254 32.26 -0.48 14.57
C MET A 254 33.49 -1.24 14.05
N ILE A 255 33.68 -1.31 12.74
CA ILE A 255 34.81 -2.02 12.11
C ILE A 255 36.13 -1.30 12.43
N ASP A 256 36.19 0.04 12.31
CA ASP A 256 37.37 0.86 12.61
C ASP A 256 37.86 0.64 14.07
N ARG A 257 36.94 0.48 15.01
CA ARG A 257 37.28 0.17 16.42
C ARG A 257 37.83 -1.25 16.62
N MET A 258 37.36 -2.20 15.80
CA MET A 258 37.79 -3.60 15.90
C MET A 258 39.13 -3.84 15.20
N GLU A 259 39.33 -3.25 14.03
CA GLU A 259 40.49 -3.49 13.16
C GLU A 259 41.58 -2.44 13.32
N GLN A 260 41.37 -1.36 14.09
CA GLN A 260 42.28 -0.22 14.27
C GLN A 260 42.73 0.42 12.92
N GLN A 261 41.95 0.21 11.87
CA GLN A 261 42.19 0.74 10.54
C GLN A 261 40.92 1.41 9.99
N LYS A 262 41.08 2.52 9.29
CA LYS A 262 39.96 3.18 8.59
C LYS A 262 39.57 2.34 7.37
N THR A 263 38.33 1.80 7.39
CA THR A 263 37.82 0.93 6.32
C THR A 263 37.23 1.71 5.18
N GLY A 264 36.78 2.96 5.41
CA GLY A 264 36.17 3.83 4.40
C GLY A 264 34.83 3.32 3.87
N VAL A 265 34.14 2.50 4.62
CA VAL A 265 32.81 1.95 4.26
C VAL A 265 31.80 3.07 4.06
N PHE A 266 31.74 4.03 4.99
CA PHE A 266 30.85 5.18 4.89
C PHE A 266 31.17 6.04 3.66
N GLN A 267 32.45 6.23 3.33
CA GLN A 267 32.84 7.00 2.13
C GLN A 267 32.37 6.30 0.84
N ARG A 268 32.51 4.97 0.74
CA ARG A 268 32.00 4.19 -0.41
C ARG A 268 30.47 4.27 -0.52
N TRP A 269 29.78 4.20 0.62
CA TRP A 269 28.33 4.43 0.64
C TRP A 269 28.00 5.84 0.16
N LEU A 270 28.71 6.87 0.64
CA LEU A 270 28.47 8.26 0.25
C LEU A 270 28.68 8.48 -1.26
N LEU A 271 29.68 7.86 -1.85
CA LEU A 271 29.91 7.90 -3.30
C LEU A 271 28.79 7.21 -4.08
N ALA A 272 28.35 6.03 -3.62
CA ALA A 272 27.27 5.28 -4.27
C ALA A 272 25.92 6.01 -4.14
N ALA A 273 25.60 6.52 -2.95
CA ALA A 273 24.41 7.31 -2.69
C ALA A 273 24.44 8.65 -3.44
N GLY A 274 25.59 9.33 -3.47
CA GLY A 274 25.80 10.54 -4.26
C GLY A 274 25.61 10.31 -5.75
N GLY A 275 26.12 9.19 -6.29
CA GLY A 275 25.87 8.77 -7.66
C GLY A 275 24.38 8.54 -7.96
N ALA A 276 23.64 7.86 -7.05
CA ALA A 276 22.21 7.68 -7.18
C ALA A 276 21.44 9.01 -7.13
N MET A 277 21.83 9.92 -6.23
CA MET A 277 21.25 11.27 -6.14
C MET A 277 21.54 12.11 -7.39
N LEU A 278 22.75 12.01 -7.95
CA LEU A 278 23.10 12.69 -9.20
C LEU A 278 22.21 12.19 -10.35
N LEU A 279 22.02 10.88 -10.46
CA LEU A 279 21.11 10.30 -11.46
C LEU A 279 19.64 10.69 -11.24
N PHE A 280 19.23 10.93 -9.99
CA PHE A 280 17.87 11.37 -9.65
C PHE A 280 17.69 12.90 -9.72
N SER A 281 18.78 13.67 -9.83
CA SER A 281 18.73 15.14 -9.82
C SER A 281 17.84 15.77 -10.89
N PRO A 282 17.67 15.21 -12.12
CA PRO A 282 16.73 15.76 -13.10
C PRO A 282 15.28 15.81 -12.55
N TRP A 283 14.88 14.79 -11.77
CA TRP A 283 13.55 14.79 -11.15
C TRP A 283 13.46 15.77 -9.98
N ILE A 284 14.50 15.91 -9.18
CA ILE A 284 14.57 16.93 -8.11
C ILE A 284 14.42 18.33 -8.69
N ILE A 285 15.14 18.65 -9.76
CA ILE A 285 15.08 19.95 -10.43
C ILE A 285 13.65 20.20 -10.91
N MET A 286 13.00 19.20 -11.52
CA MET A 286 11.62 19.28 -11.98
C MET A 286 10.64 19.51 -10.80
N MET A 287 10.82 18.83 -9.67
CA MET A 287 10.02 19.05 -8.45
C MET A 287 10.15 20.49 -7.92
N LEU A 288 11.36 21.03 -7.93
CA LEU A 288 11.63 22.40 -7.49
C LEU A 288 11.01 23.44 -8.44
N GLN A 289 11.06 23.19 -9.75
CA GLN A 289 10.44 24.06 -10.76
C GLN A 289 8.91 24.10 -10.64
N HIS A 290 8.30 23.00 -10.18
CA HIS A 290 6.83 22.86 -10.04
C HIS A 290 6.42 22.80 -8.56
N TRP A 291 7.13 23.53 -7.68
CA TRP A 291 6.93 23.46 -6.24
C TRP A 291 5.50 23.85 -5.79
N ALA A 292 4.93 24.89 -6.39
CA ALA A 292 3.56 25.33 -6.07
C ALA A 292 2.56 24.21 -6.35
N MET A 293 2.69 23.51 -7.48
CA MET A 293 1.81 22.40 -7.86
C MET A 293 1.99 21.19 -6.93
N LEU A 294 3.23 20.91 -6.50
CA LEU A 294 3.50 19.88 -5.50
C LEU A 294 2.76 20.20 -4.19
N GLN A 295 2.78 21.46 -3.76
CA GLN A 295 2.06 21.88 -2.55
C GLN A 295 0.55 21.71 -2.70
N ASP A 296 -0.03 22.07 -3.86
CA ASP A 296 -1.47 21.92 -4.12
C ASP A 296 -1.87 20.44 -4.14
N ASN A 297 -1.13 19.60 -4.86
CA ASN A 297 -1.42 18.17 -4.97
C ASN A 297 -1.30 17.42 -3.63
N THR A 298 -0.55 17.95 -2.68
CA THR A 298 -0.35 17.35 -1.34
C THR A 298 -1.19 18.00 -0.23
N THR A 299 -2.14 18.88 -0.57
CA THR A 299 -3.00 19.59 0.39
C THR A 299 -3.79 18.64 1.30
N TRP A 300 -4.22 17.50 0.75
CA TRP A 300 -4.93 16.46 1.51
C TRP A 300 -4.13 15.96 2.74
N ALA A 301 -2.81 15.97 2.67
CA ALA A 301 -1.94 15.53 3.78
C ALA A 301 -1.93 16.51 4.97
N ARG A 302 -2.44 17.74 4.77
CA ARG A 302 -2.54 18.79 5.78
C ARG A 302 -3.94 18.92 6.39
N ILE A 303 -4.87 18.05 6.03
CA ILE A 303 -6.19 17.99 6.67
C ILE A 303 -6.00 17.44 8.09
N PRO A 304 -6.51 18.13 9.13
CA PRO A 304 -6.38 17.67 10.49
C PRO A 304 -7.08 16.34 10.72
N LEU A 305 -6.46 15.47 11.52
CA LEU A 305 -7.05 14.23 11.99
C LEU A 305 -6.96 14.19 13.52
N SER A 306 -7.97 13.66 14.20
CA SER A 306 -7.95 13.56 15.65
C SER A 306 -6.75 12.70 16.13
N PRO A 307 -6.07 13.05 17.24
CA PRO A 307 -4.92 12.28 17.73
C PRO A 307 -5.25 10.80 18.01
N ILE A 308 -6.47 10.53 18.45
CA ILE A 308 -6.93 9.16 18.74
C ILE A 308 -7.04 8.37 17.44
N ALA A 309 -7.64 8.94 16.39
CA ALA A 309 -7.73 8.32 15.07
C ALA A 309 -6.33 8.08 14.48
N MET A 310 -5.43 9.03 14.63
CA MET A 310 -4.05 8.91 14.17
C MET A 310 -3.32 7.73 14.83
N VAL A 311 -3.38 7.62 16.16
CA VAL A 311 -2.81 6.48 16.89
C VAL A 311 -3.46 5.16 16.48
N ALA A 312 -4.78 5.13 16.31
CA ALA A 312 -5.51 3.94 15.87
C ALA A 312 -5.03 3.49 14.47
N ILE A 313 -4.86 4.41 13.52
CA ILE A 313 -4.36 4.10 12.17
C ILE A 313 -2.90 3.63 12.21
N TRP A 314 -2.03 4.20 13.06
CA TRP A 314 -0.65 3.72 13.20
C TRP A 314 -0.61 2.28 13.71
N LEU A 315 -1.39 1.94 14.74
CA LEU A 315 -1.50 0.57 15.25
C LEU A 315 -2.09 -0.38 14.19
N TYR A 316 -3.15 0.06 13.52
CA TYR A 316 -3.77 -0.69 12.45
C TYR A 316 -2.78 -0.96 11.29
N SER A 317 -1.92 0.01 10.93
CA SER A 317 -0.93 -0.12 9.84
C SER A 317 0.04 -1.29 10.01
N VAL A 318 0.23 -1.80 11.22
CA VAL A 318 1.05 -3.00 11.48
C VAL A 318 0.21 -4.25 11.71
N VAL A 319 -1.01 -4.11 12.26
CA VAL A 319 -1.94 -5.22 12.44
C VAL A 319 -2.43 -5.77 11.09
N VAL A 320 -2.70 -4.89 10.13
CA VAL A 320 -3.19 -5.23 8.79
C VAL A 320 -2.25 -6.12 7.99
N LEU A 321 -1.01 -6.30 8.42
CA LEU A 321 -0.10 -7.27 7.83
C LEU A 321 -0.59 -8.72 8.00
N PHE A 322 -1.39 -8.98 9.04
CA PHE A 322 -1.82 -10.32 9.43
C PHE A 322 -3.34 -10.44 9.59
N PHE A 323 -4.03 -9.32 9.82
CA PHE A 323 -5.45 -9.34 10.15
C PHE A 323 -6.14 -8.08 9.63
N ASP A 324 -7.13 -8.30 8.77
CA ASP A 324 -7.94 -7.25 8.15
C ASP A 324 -9.37 -7.74 7.97
N LEU A 325 -10.18 -7.56 9.01
CA LEU A 325 -11.61 -7.81 8.97
C LEU A 325 -12.37 -6.50 9.19
N PRO A 326 -13.56 -6.34 8.60
CA PRO A 326 -14.34 -5.12 8.72
C PRO A 326 -14.60 -4.79 10.19
N VAL A 327 -14.44 -3.52 10.56
CA VAL A 327 -14.76 -3.01 11.90
C VAL A 327 -16.10 -2.30 11.80
N SER A 328 -17.09 -2.74 12.58
CA SER A 328 -18.35 -2.02 12.74
C SER A 328 -18.23 -0.96 13.85
N VAL A 329 -18.98 0.13 13.71
CA VAL A 329 -19.07 1.18 14.74
C VAL A 329 -19.81 0.71 16.00
N SER A 330 -20.62 -0.35 15.85
CA SER A 330 -21.39 -0.90 16.96
C SER A 330 -20.51 -1.66 17.94
N LEU A 331 -20.72 -1.47 19.25
CA LEU A 331 -20.13 -2.29 20.31
C LEU A 331 -20.75 -3.71 20.29
N SER A 332 -20.49 -4.45 19.22
CA SER A 332 -20.91 -5.83 19.09
C SER A 332 -19.83 -6.77 19.65
N PHE A 333 -20.24 -8.00 19.99
CA PHE A 333 -19.30 -9.06 20.38
C PHE A 333 -18.21 -9.26 19.31
N GLU A 334 -18.58 -9.13 18.04
CA GLU A 334 -17.67 -9.23 16.90
C GLU A 334 -16.60 -8.13 16.91
N THR A 335 -16.98 -6.87 17.13
CA THR A 335 -16.04 -5.75 17.24
C THR A 335 -15.06 -5.93 18.40
N ILE A 336 -15.58 -6.39 19.55
CA ILE A 336 -14.74 -6.68 20.71
C ILE A 336 -13.74 -7.82 20.39
N ALA A 337 -14.20 -8.91 19.77
CA ALA A 337 -13.31 -10.02 19.40
C ALA A 337 -12.22 -9.59 18.41
N LYS A 338 -12.54 -8.72 17.45
CA LYS A 338 -11.56 -8.14 16.50
C LYS A 338 -10.53 -7.26 17.22
N ALA A 339 -10.98 -6.43 18.16
CA ALA A 339 -10.09 -5.59 18.97
C ALA A 339 -9.11 -6.45 19.82
N PHE A 340 -9.59 -7.53 20.43
CA PHE A 340 -8.73 -8.49 21.13
C PHE A 340 -7.74 -9.18 20.20
N THR A 341 -8.15 -9.55 18.99
CA THR A 341 -7.26 -10.15 17.98
C THR A 341 -6.17 -9.15 17.56
N ALA A 342 -6.53 -7.89 17.33
CA ALA A 342 -5.58 -6.84 17.02
C ALA A 342 -4.58 -6.61 18.17
N LEU A 343 -5.07 -6.51 19.41
CA LEU A 343 -4.23 -6.36 20.61
C LEU A 343 -3.28 -7.57 20.76
N PHE A 344 -3.76 -8.77 20.53
CA PHE A 344 -2.95 -9.99 20.55
C PHE A 344 -1.81 -9.91 19.52
N ILE A 345 -2.09 -9.53 18.27
CA ILE A 345 -1.06 -9.34 17.24
C ILE A 345 -0.04 -8.29 17.66
N LEU A 346 -0.48 -7.14 18.21
CA LEU A 346 0.41 -6.07 18.69
C LEU A 346 1.34 -6.56 19.83
N ILE A 347 0.82 -7.36 20.76
CA ILE A 347 1.64 -8.00 21.81
C ILE A 347 2.71 -8.88 21.18
N PHE A 348 2.38 -9.71 20.18
CA PHE A 348 3.37 -10.55 19.50
C PHE A 348 4.40 -9.75 18.72
N ILE A 349 4.01 -8.69 18.06
CA ILE A 349 4.96 -7.75 17.43
C ILE A 349 5.90 -7.19 18.50
N GLY A 350 5.36 -6.73 19.65
CA GLY A 350 6.16 -6.22 20.76
C GLY A 350 7.15 -7.24 21.33
N VAL A 351 6.70 -8.48 21.56
CA VAL A 351 7.56 -9.59 22.03
C VAL A 351 8.65 -9.90 21.00
N SER A 352 8.30 -9.93 19.72
CA SER A 352 9.24 -10.16 18.62
C SER A 352 10.28 -9.05 18.53
N LEU A 353 9.88 -7.79 18.65
CA LEU A 353 10.78 -6.63 18.70
C LEU A 353 11.72 -6.69 19.91
N ASN A 354 11.21 -7.06 21.09
CA ASN A 354 12.05 -7.25 22.27
C ASN A 354 13.08 -8.36 22.07
N SER A 355 12.76 -9.40 21.29
CA SER A 355 13.70 -10.49 20.97
C SER A 355 14.91 -10.03 20.14
N LEU A 356 14.78 -8.91 19.39
CA LEU A 356 15.89 -8.33 18.64
C LEU A 356 17.05 -7.89 19.53
N ARG A 357 16.79 -7.55 20.79
CA ARG A 357 17.86 -7.22 21.77
C ARG A 357 18.83 -8.40 21.97
N ARG A 358 18.38 -9.63 21.68
CA ARG A 358 19.20 -10.85 21.72
C ARG A 358 19.92 -11.14 20.39
N SER A 359 19.62 -10.38 19.33
CA SER A 359 20.28 -10.48 18.03
C SER A 359 21.59 -9.69 17.99
N SER A 360 22.40 -9.89 16.95
CA SER A 360 23.61 -9.11 16.76
C SER A 360 23.27 -7.62 16.61
N ARG A 361 24.15 -6.75 17.12
CA ARG A 361 23.99 -5.30 17.08
C ARG A 361 23.76 -4.79 15.65
N SER A 362 24.43 -5.36 14.68
CA SER A 362 24.30 -5.01 13.27
C SER A 362 22.89 -5.28 12.72
N VAL A 363 22.25 -6.39 13.10
CA VAL A 363 20.91 -6.75 12.62
C VAL A 363 19.85 -5.77 13.12
N TRP A 364 19.80 -5.48 14.42
CA TRP A 364 18.80 -4.58 14.94
C TRP A 364 19.02 -3.12 14.50
N GLN A 365 20.29 -2.69 14.39
CA GLN A 365 20.61 -1.36 13.83
C GLN A 365 20.14 -1.24 12.39
N PHE A 366 20.39 -2.26 11.54
CA PHE A 366 19.87 -2.26 10.17
C PHE A 366 18.35 -2.12 10.12
N LEU A 367 17.65 -2.97 10.89
CA LEU A 367 16.18 -2.98 10.89
C LEU A 367 15.59 -1.65 11.38
N LEU A 368 16.16 -1.03 12.42
CA LEU A 368 15.69 0.27 12.92
C LEU A 368 15.97 1.39 11.92
N THR A 369 17.17 1.45 11.35
CA THR A 369 17.53 2.50 10.39
C THR A 369 16.82 2.34 9.05
N PHE A 370 16.36 1.15 8.71
CA PHE A 370 15.52 0.90 7.55
C PHE A 370 14.05 1.24 7.82
N ALA A 371 13.51 0.90 9.01
CA ALA A 371 12.10 1.03 9.36
C ALA A 371 11.67 2.44 9.74
N LEU A 372 12.50 3.17 10.55
CA LEU A 372 12.04 4.34 11.29
C LEU A 372 12.13 5.69 10.56
N PRO A 373 13.00 5.92 9.58
CA PRO A 373 13.15 7.25 8.99
C PRO A 373 11.86 7.82 8.40
N ILE A 374 11.06 7.00 7.72
CA ILE A 374 9.79 7.45 7.13
C ILE A 374 8.74 7.77 8.21
N PRO A 375 8.37 6.85 9.13
CA PRO A 375 7.36 7.18 10.14
C PRO A 375 7.78 8.38 11.00
N ILE A 376 9.05 8.49 11.40
CA ILE A 376 9.53 9.63 12.19
C ILE A 376 9.39 10.95 11.40
N ALA A 377 9.81 10.97 10.13
CA ALA A 377 9.72 12.17 9.30
C ALA A 377 8.26 12.57 9.04
N LEU A 378 7.38 11.61 8.73
CA LEU A 378 5.97 11.89 8.49
C LEU A 378 5.25 12.34 9.78
N MET A 379 5.52 11.71 10.93
CA MET A 379 4.99 12.14 12.21
C MET A 379 5.46 13.55 12.57
N LEU A 380 6.71 13.89 12.29
CA LEU A 380 7.23 15.24 12.52
C LEU A 380 6.53 16.26 11.61
N VAL A 381 6.33 15.94 10.35
CA VAL A 381 5.57 16.79 9.41
C VAL A 381 4.14 16.98 9.91
N ASP A 382 3.44 15.92 10.32
CA ASP A 382 2.07 16.02 10.83
C ASP A 382 1.99 16.84 12.12
N PHE A 383 2.96 16.66 13.01
CA PHE A 383 3.04 17.48 14.24
C PHE A 383 3.21 18.97 13.93
N LEU A 384 4.03 19.33 12.93
CA LEU A 384 4.30 20.72 12.55
C LEU A 384 3.16 21.33 11.72
N SER A 385 2.51 20.54 10.85
CA SER A 385 1.45 21.01 9.94
C SER A 385 0.03 20.70 10.44
N GLN A 386 -0.10 20.00 11.57
CA GLN A 386 -1.36 19.42 12.07
C GLN A 386 -2.05 18.52 11.01
N GLY A 387 -1.26 17.84 10.20
CA GLY A 387 -1.72 17.01 9.09
C GLY A 387 -1.95 15.55 9.44
N GLN A 388 -2.06 14.71 8.37
CA GLN A 388 -2.35 13.28 8.47
C GLN A 388 -1.47 12.40 7.56
N ALA A 389 -0.34 12.89 7.08
CA ALA A 389 0.53 12.15 6.15
C ALA A 389 1.00 10.80 6.73
N SER A 390 1.32 10.75 8.03
CA SER A 390 1.76 9.53 8.74
C SER A 390 0.62 8.52 8.95
N ALA A 391 -0.64 8.94 8.87
CA ALA A 391 -1.81 8.09 8.94
C ALA A 391 -2.12 7.37 7.61
N THR A 392 -1.13 7.26 6.72
CA THR A 392 -1.26 6.60 5.41
C THR A 392 -0.48 5.30 5.41
N PRO A 393 -1.12 4.11 5.60
CA PRO A 393 -0.42 2.83 5.77
C PRO A 393 0.53 2.48 4.62
N ARG A 394 0.19 2.87 3.38
CA ARG A 394 1.00 2.63 2.18
C ARG A 394 2.34 3.36 2.13
N TYR A 395 2.56 4.35 2.99
CA TYR A 395 3.86 5.03 3.12
C TYR A 395 4.80 4.33 4.09
N LEU A 396 4.28 3.42 4.93
CA LEU A 396 5.03 2.73 5.97
C LEU A 396 5.63 1.39 5.52
N VAL A 397 5.75 1.13 4.21
CA VAL A 397 6.26 -0.14 3.65
C VAL A 397 7.60 -0.58 4.27
N PRO A 398 8.63 0.27 4.49
CA PRO A 398 9.87 -0.17 5.14
C PRO A 398 9.66 -0.66 6.58
N LEU A 399 8.77 -0.01 7.35
CA LEU A 399 8.40 -0.45 8.70
C LEU A 399 7.70 -1.81 8.64
N GLN A 400 6.74 -1.97 7.74
CA GLN A 400 5.96 -3.20 7.57
C GLN A 400 6.84 -4.39 7.15
N LEU A 401 7.76 -4.20 6.20
CA LEU A 401 8.75 -5.21 5.81
C LEU A 401 9.68 -5.58 6.99
N SER A 402 10.08 -4.60 7.79
CA SER A 402 10.88 -4.84 9.00
C SER A 402 10.12 -5.65 10.04
N VAL A 403 8.83 -5.36 10.26
CA VAL A 403 7.96 -6.14 11.18
C VAL A 403 7.88 -7.60 10.71
N LEU A 404 7.63 -7.85 9.41
CA LEU A 404 7.62 -9.21 8.85
C LEU A 404 8.95 -9.95 9.07
N LEU A 405 10.08 -9.28 8.86
CA LEU A 405 11.41 -9.85 9.06
C LEU A 405 11.67 -10.22 10.54
N VAL A 406 11.29 -9.30 11.46
CA VAL A 406 11.43 -9.51 12.90
C VAL A 406 10.58 -10.68 13.40
N MET A 407 9.30 -10.70 13.00
CA MET A 407 8.36 -11.76 13.32
C MET A 407 8.86 -13.11 12.80
N SER A 408 9.34 -13.15 11.55
CA SER A 408 9.89 -14.36 10.94
C SER A 408 11.12 -14.89 11.69
N ARG A 409 12.00 -14.00 12.11
CA ARG A 409 13.19 -14.34 12.91
C ARG A 409 12.78 -14.94 14.25
N TRP A 410 11.86 -14.27 14.95
CA TRP A 410 11.39 -14.73 16.26
C TRP A 410 10.66 -16.07 16.18
N LEU A 411 9.79 -16.28 15.19
CA LEU A 411 9.08 -17.53 14.96
C LEU A 411 10.04 -18.67 14.61
N SER A 412 11.10 -18.40 13.84
CA SER A 412 12.06 -19.42 13.40
C SER A 412 12.95 -19.95 14.53
N ASP A 413 13.14 -19.21 15.61
CA ASP A 413 13.99 -19.61 16.75
C ASP A 413 13.48 -20.85 17.48
N SER A 414 12.21 -21.21 17.34
CA SER A 414 11.62 -22.42 17.95
C SER A 414 12.17 -23.72 17.37
N PHE A 415 12.59 -23.65 16.11
CA PHE A 415 13.06 -24.81 15.36
C PHE A 415 14.58 -25.04 15.48
N GLN A 416 15.28 -24.26 16.33
CA GLN A 416 16.70 -24.43 16.57
C GLN A 416 16.93 -25.39 17.77
N PRO A 417 17.87 -26.37 17.67
CA PRO A 417 18.24 -27.20 18.80
C PRO A 417 18.85 -26.33 19.91
N VAL A 418 18.56 -26.69 21.18
CA VAL A 418 19.12 -25.99 22.34
C VAL A 418 20.61 -26.32 22.42
N PRO A 419 21.52 -25.34 22.42
CA PRO A 419 22.92 -25.62 22.73
C PRO A 419 23.05 -26.18 24.15
N CYS A 420 23.75 -27.30 24.31
CA CYS A 420 23.90 -27.97 25.60
C CYS A 420 24.58 -27.13 26.68
N ASP A 421 25.34 -26.10 26.29
CA ASP A 421 26.06 -25.22 27.22
C ASP A 421 25.15 -24.25 28.01
N ARG A 422 23.87 -24.06 27.60
CA ARG A 422 22.91 -23.23 28.35
C ARG A 422 22.14 -23.94 29.46
N LEU A 423 22.42 -25.21 29.69
CA LEU A 423 21.77 -26.03 30.74
C LEU A 423 22.19 -25.64 32.17
N ARG A 424 23.07 -24.66 32.34
CA ARG A 424 23.61 -24.25 33.66
C ARG A 424 23.00 -22.98 34.26
N ILE A 425 22.01 -22.35 33.63
CA ILE A 425 21.42 -21.08 34.10
C ILE A 425 19.96 -21.31 34.53
N ASP A 426 19.70 -21.00 35.76
CA ASP A 426 18.44 -20.86 36.52
C ASP A 426 17.16 -21.54 35.95
N ARG A 427 16.58 -22.45 36.73
CA ARG A 427 15.39 -23.26 36.33
C ARG A 427 14.16 -22.41 35.97
N SER A 428 13.96 -21.26 36.56
CA SER A 428 12.77 -20.39 36.32
C SER A 428 12.76 -19.74 34.94
N THR A 429 13.92 -19.40 34.37
CA THR A 429 14.04 -18.87 33.00
C THR A 429 13.94 -19.95 31.92
N ILE A 430 14.25 -21.21 32.28
CA ILE A 430 14.22 -22.36 31.36
C ILE A 430 12.78 -22.77 31.03
N ASP A 431 11.86 -22.71 31.97
CA ASP A 431 10.47 -23.15 31.78
C ASP A 431 9.67 -22.16 30.89
N GLY A 432 9.89 -20.87 31.06
CA GLY A 432 9.26 -19.86 30.19
C GLY A 432 9.75 -19.93 28.73
N ASP A 433 11.05 -20.11 28.51
CA ASP A 433 11.62 -20.24 27.15
C ASP A 433 11.22 -21.57 26.47
N ARG A 434 11.03 -22.64 27.23
CA ARG A 434 10.52 -23.93 26.72
C ARG A 434 9.06 -23.80 26.31
N PHE A 435 8.20 -23.23 27.14
CA PHE A 435 6.78 -23.01 26.84
C PHE A 435 6.60 -22.17 25.58
N LEU A 436 7.31 -21.04 25.45
CA LEU A 436 7.28 -20.19 24.26
C LEU A 436 7.73 -20.91 22.99
N ARG A 437 8.69 -21.88 23.09
CA ARG A 437 9.14 -22.66 21.93
C ARG A 437 8.07 -23.61 21.40
N PHE A 438 7.26 -24.21 22.27
CA PHE A 438 6.11 -25.03 21.85
C PHE A 438 4.98 -24.17 21.28
N LEU A 439 4.80 -22.96 21.79
CA LEU A 439 3.74 -22.05 21.37
C LEU A 439 3.98 -21.44 19.97
N LYS A 440 5.23 -21.15 19.58
CA LYS A 440 5.54 -20.43 18.34
C LYS A 440 5.06 -21.11 17.03
N PRO A 441 5.14 -22.46 16.85
CA PRO A 441 4.55 -23.09 15.68
C PRO A 441 3.05 -22.90 15.60
N SER A 442 2.34 -23.02 16.72
CA SER A 442 0.89 -22.77 16.80
C SER A 442 0.56 -21.31 16.49
N LEU A 443 1.41 -20.38 16.93
CA LEU A 443 1.29 -18.96 16.59
C LEU A 443 1.51 -18.68 15.11
N LEU A 444 2.47 -19.34 14.48
CA LEU A 444 2.67 -19.22 13.03
C LEU A 444 1.42 -19.70 12.29
N ILE A 445 0.86 -20.84 12.68
CA ILE A 445 -0.38 -21.37 12.09
C ILE A 445 -1.52 -20.37 12.31
N LEU A 446 -1.70 -19.85 13.51
CA LEU A 446 -2.73 -18.86 13.82
C LEU A 446 -2.60 -17.59 12.98
N LEU A 447 -1.40 -17.00 12.90
CA LEU A 447 -1.16 -15.80 12.07
C LEU A 447 -1.44 -16.07 10.58
N MET A 448 -1.01 -17.24 10.08
CA MET A 448 -1.31 -17.65 8.71
C MET A 448 -2.80 -17.83 8.47
N SER A 449 -3.53 -18.43 9.43
CA SER A 449 -4.98 -18.60 9.35
C SER A 449 -5.72 -17.26 9.37
N LEU A 450 -5.33 -16.33 10.24
CA LEU A 450 -5.88 -14.98 10.29
C LEU A 450 -5.63 -14.22 8.97
N SER A 451 -4.42 -14.33 8.43
CA SER A 451 -4.08 -13.72 7.14
C SER A 451 -4.88 -14.31 5.99
N LEU A 452 -5.03 -15.64 5.93
CA LEU A 452 -5.84 -16.32 4.92
C LEU A 452 -7.32 -15.94 5.03
N MET A 453 -7.87 -15.93 6.24
CA MET A 453 -9.26 -15.52 6.51
C MET A 453 -9.50 -14.08 6.04
N SER A 454 -8.55 -13.18 6.33
CA SER A 454 -8.62 -11.79 5.87
C SER A 454 -8.53 -11.69 4.34
N CYS A 455 -7.63 -12.44 3.69
CA CYS A 455 -7.54 -12.48 2.23
C CYS A 455 -8.82 -13.02 1.59
N ILE A 456 -9.43 -14.09 2.16
CA ILE A 456 -10.70 -14.64 1.69
C ILE A 456 -11.83 -13.61 1.85
N SER A 457 -11.93 -12.96 3.03
CA SER A 457 -12.91 -11.90 3.26
C SER A 457 -12.76 -10.76 2.26
N ASN A 458 -11.53 -10.41 1.89
CA ASN A 458 -11.23 -9.32 0.95
C ASN A 458 -11.43 -9.73 -0.52
N LEU A 459 -11.78 -10.96 -0.86
CA LEU A 459 -12.14 -11.32 -2.24
C LEU A 459 -13.38 -10.54 -2.71
N ASN A 460 -14.38 -10.42 -1.83
CA ASN A 460 -15.66 -9.78 -2.13
C ASN A 460 -15.86 -8.45 -1.38
N ARG A 461 -14.83 -7.93 -0.74
CA ARG A 461 -14.86 -6.70 0.04
C ARG A 461 -13.70 -5.76 -0.32
N ILE A 462 -13.94 -4.47 -0.21
CA ILE A 462 -12.88 -3.45 -0.27
C ILE A 462 -12.36 -3.25 1.16
N PRO A 463 -11.05 -3.42 1.43
CA PRO A 463 -10.46 -3.09 2.74
C PRO A 463 -10.71 -1.64 3.15
N ASP A 464 -10.97 -1.39 4.43
CA ASP A 464 -11.34 -0.05 4.92
C ASP A 464 -10.24 1.00 4.75
N TYR A 465 -8.97 0.57 4.70
CA TYR A 465 -7.80 1.43 4.44
C TYR A 465 -7.52 1.70 2.97
N GLN A 466 -8.28 1.07 2.06
CA GLN A 466 -8.12 1.21 0.61
C GLN A 466 -9.27 2.00 0.00
N LYS A 467 -8.99 2.57 -1.20
CA LYS A 467 -9.99 3.20 -2.07
C LYS A 467 -10.65 4.46 -1.48
N ALA A 468 -10.31 4.85 -0.25
CA ALA A 468 -10.88 6.01 0.43
C ALA A 468 -12.41 6.09 0.25
N HIS A 469 -12.95 7.24 -0.12
CA HIS A 469 -14.39 7.42 -0.34
C HIS A 469 -14.94 6.69 -1.58
N ASN A 470 -14.08 6.25 -2.53
CA ASN A 470 -14.56 5.48 -3.70
C ASN A 470 -15.00 4.04 -3.36
N ARG A 471 -14.76 3.55 -2.14
CA ARG A 471 -15.37 2.30 -1.65
C ARG A 471 -16.90 2.33 -1.69
N PHE A 472 -17.51 3.52 -1.73
CA PHE A 472 -18.95 3.74 -1.84
C PHE A 472 -19.46 3.75 -3.30
N ASN A 473 -18.60 3.62 -4.31
CA ASN A 473 -19.02 3.58 -5.71
C ASN A 473 -19.97 2.41 -6.03
N PRO A 474 -19.74 1.16 -5.59
CA PRO A 474 -20.61 0.05 -5.94
C PRO A 474 -22.08 0.24 -5.52
N PRO A 475 -22.43 0.58 -4.26
CA PRO A 475 -23.83 0.82 -3.89
C PRO A 475 -24.43 2.03 -4.62
N ILE A 476 -23.67 3.10 -4.85
CA ILE A 476 -24.14 4.26 -5.63
C ILE A 476 -24.43 3.85 -7.06
N ALA A 477 -23.53 3.11 -7.71
CA ALA A 477 -23.70 2.65 -9.08
C ALA A 477 -24.91 1.70 -9.21
N ALA A 478 -25.13 0.81 -8.24
CA ALA A 478 -26.28 -0.09 -8.24
C ALA A 478 -27.60 0.67 -8.26
N LEU A 479 -27.74 1.74 -7.46
CA LEU A 479 -28.94 2.60 -7.45
C LEU A 479 -29.14 3.31 -8.77
N ILE A 480 -28.08 3.85 -9.38
CA ILE A 480 -28.15 4.56 -10.65
C ILE A 480 -28.48 3.61 -11.80
N ASN A 481 -27.82 2.45 -11.88
CA ASN A 481 -28.01 1.46 -12.94
C ASN A 481 -29.42 0.85 -12.96
N GLN A 482 -30.12 0.80 -11.81
CA GLN A 482 -31.49 0.32 -11.69
C GLN A 482 -32.54 1.38 -12.06
N ALA A 483 -32.15 2.65 -12.14
CA ALA A 483 -33.08 3.73 -12.42
C ALA A 483 -33.47 3.77 -13.90
N ASN A 484 -34.71 4.18 -14.18
CA ASN A 484 -35.19 4.32 -15.54
C ASN A 484 -34.72 5.67 -16.12
N ARG A 485 -33.94 5.62 -17.23
CA ARG A 485 -33.36 6.78 -17.92
C ARG A 485 -32.73 7.79 -16.95
N PRO A 486 -31.69 7.41 -16.19
CA PRO A 486 -31.07 8.27 -15.20
C PRO A 486 -30.22 9.38 -15.84
N LEU A 487 -30.25 10.56 -15.24
CA LEU A 487 -29.29 11.65 -15.46
C LEU A 487 -28.51 11.88 -14.18
N ILE A 488 -27.18 11.88 -14.26
CA ILE A 488 -26.30 12.24 -13.15
C ILE A 488 -25.86 13.68 -13.33
N VAL A 489 -26.06 14.49 -12.31
CA VAL A 489 -25.59 15.89 -12.27
C VAL A 489 -24.57 16.03 -11.14
N SER A 490 -23.49 16.75 -11.40
CA SER A 490 -22.46 17.00 -10.38
C SER A 490 -21.64 18.27 -10.67
N GLU A 491 -20.88 18.70 -9.68
CA GLU A 491 -19.95 19.83 -9.77
C GLU A 491 -18.56 19.37 -10.25
N ALA A 492 -17.81 20.28 -10.86
CA ALA A 492 -16.45 20.09 -11.36
C ALA A 492 -15.49 19.51 -10.31
N ALA A 493 -15.68 19.82 -9.03
CA ALA A 493 -14.90 19.29 -7.93
C ALA A 493 -14.96 17.75 -7.84
N ASN A 494 -16.06 17.13 -8.29
CA ASN A 494 -16.29 15.70 -8.29
C ASN A 494 -15.83 14.97 -9.56
N THR A 495 -15.24 15.67 -10.54
CA THR A 495 -14.86 15.05 -11.83
C THR A 495 -14.04 13.78 -11.65
N MET A 496 -13.05 13.77 -10.77
CA MET A 496 -12.22 12.58 -10.53
C MET A 496 -13.01 11.43 -9.89
N ASN A 497 -13.98 11.74 -9.03
CA ASN A 497 -14.87 10.73 -8.43
C ASN A 497 -15.84 10.17 -9.47
N LEU A 498 -16.35 10.99 -10.39
CA LEU A 498 -17.18 10.53 -11.51
C LEU A 498 -16.39 9.65 -12.48
N LEU A 499 -15.12 9.99 -12.77
CA LEU A 499 -14.23 9.14 -13.56
C LEU A 499 -13.99 7.79 -12.87
N SER A 500 -13.93 7.76 -11.54
CA SER A 500 -13.86 6.50 -10.78
C SER A 500 -15.20 5.75 -10.81
N LEU A 501 -16.32 6.43 -10.60
CA LEU A 501 -17.65 5.84 -10.61
C LEU A 501 -18.03 5.27 -11.98
N SER A 502 -17.56 5.90 -13.09
CA SER A 502 -17.87 5.46 -14.46
C SER A 502 -17.52 4.00 -14.75
N HIS A 503 -16.52 3.45 -14.07
CA HIS A 503 -16.17 2.02 -14.20
C HIS A 503 -17.20 1.04 -13.60
N SER A 504 -18.17 1.55 -12.83
CA SER A 504 -19.24 0.75 -12.23
C SER A 504 -20.62 1.07 -12.82
N LEU A 505 -20.70 2.04 -13.74
CA LEU A 505 -21.94 2.46 -14.39
C LEU A 505 -22.11 1.80 -15.77
N LEU A 506 -23.37 1.71 -16.24
CA LEU A 506 -23.65 1.31 -17.62
C LEU A 506 -23.19 2.42 -18.59
N PRO A 507 -22.60 2.04 -19.75
CA PRO A 507 -21.93 3.00 -20.65
C PRO A 507 -22.82 4.07 -21.27
N ASP A 508 -24.12 3.81 -21.43
CA ASP A 508 -25.13 4.66 -22.05
C ASP A 508 -25.77 5.66 -21.08
N ILE A 509 -25.48 5.57 -19.78
CA ILE A 509 -25.97 6.52 -18.78
C ILE A 509 -25.44 7.91 -19.08
N SER A 510 -26.36 8.90 -19.00
CA SER A 510 -26.05 10.29 -19.27
C SER A 510 -25.66 11.04 -18.00
N LEU A 511 -24.75 12.00 -18.16
CA LEU A 511 -24.31 12.84 -17.04
C LEU A 511 -24.01 14.29 -17.51
N GLN A 512 -24.08 15.22 -16.57
CA GLN A 512 -23.67 16.62 -16.76
C GLN A 512 -22.78 17.06 -15.60
N ILE A 513 -21.65 17.67 -15.94
CA ILE A 513 -20.70 18.21 -14.96
C ILE A 513 -20.64 19.71 -15.16
N PHE A 514 -21.01 20.46 -14.12
CA PHE A 514 -21.03 21.92 -14.17
C PHE A 514 -19.80 22.51 -13.45
N PRO A 515 -19.22 23.61 -13.97
CA PRO A 515 -18.16 24.34 -13.26
C PRO A 515 -18.59 24.76 -11.85
N VAL A 516 -19.78 25.34 -11.77
CA VAL A 516 -20.51 25.68 -10.53
C VAL A 516 -21.98 25.45 -10.80
N ILE A 517 -22.69 24.80 -9.91
CA ILE A 517 -24.14 24.68 -10.00
C ILE A 517 -24.76 25.90 -9.32
N ASP A 518 -25.40 26.76 -10.12
CA ASP A 518 -26.18 27.88 -9.64
C ASP A 518 -27.68 27.52 -9.56
N ALA A 519 -28.44 28.20 -8.70
CA ALA A 519 -29.87 27.98 -8.53
C ALA A 519 -30.69 28.17 -9.83
N SER A 520 -30.24 29.02 -10.75
CA SER A 520 -30.84 29.19 -12.08
C SER A 520 -30.65 27.96 -13.00
N LEU A 521 -29.58 27.21 -12.81
CA LEU A 521 -29.30 25.94 -13.50
C LEU A 521 -30.18 24.80 -12.99
N ALA A 522 -30.68 24.88 -11.77
CA ALA A 522 -31.56 23.88 -11.17
C ALA A 522 -32.86 23.70 -11.97
N LEU A 523 -33.33 24.76 -12.66
CA LEU A 523 -34.48 24.68 -13.57
C LEU A 523 -34.19 23.90 -14.85
N ASN A 524 -32.93 23.90 -15.33
CA ASN A 524 -32.48 23.15 -16.50
C ASN A 524 -32.13 21.71 -16.20
N VAL A 525 -31.95 21.34 -14.93
CA VAL A 525 -31.61 20.00 -14.47
C VAL A 525 -32.80 19.04 -14.61
N CYS A 526 -34.05 19.55 -14.63
CA CYS A 526 -35.25 18.76 -14.93
C CYS A 526 -35.45 18.62 -16.44
N ASN A 527 -34.53 17.95 -17.12
CA ASN A 527 -34.66 17.68 -18.57
C ASN A 527 -35.75 16.60 -18.78
N PRO A 528 -36.82 16.89 -19.58
CA PRO A 528 -37.93 15.97 -19.78
C PRO A 528 -37.55 14.65 -20.46
N ASN A 529 -36.35 14.56 -21.02
CA ASN A 529 -35.84 13.35 -21.63
C ASN A 529 -35.38 12.29 -20.61
N PHE A 530 -35.28 12.64 -19.32
CA PHE A 530 -34.84 11.77 -18.24
C PHE A 530 -35.95 11.58 -17.20
N ASN A 531 -36.13 10.34 -16.75
CA ASN A 531 -37.16 10.00 -15.78
C ASN A 531 -36.68 10.18 -14.33
N THR A 532 -35.36 10.06 -14.12
CA THR A 532 -34.75 10.15 -12.78
C THR A 532 -33.49 11.00 -12.87
N THR A 533 -33.43 12.08 -12.09
CA THR A 533 -32.23 12.92 -11.97
C THR A 533 -31.59 12.72 -10.61
N PHE A 534 -30.32 12.36 -10.63
CA PHE A 534 -29.49 12.21 -9.44
C PHE A 534 -28.50 13.36 -9.34
N LEU A 535 -28.30 13.84 -8.13
CA LEU A 535 -27.23 14.78 -7.79
C LEU A 535 -26.14 14.00 -7.05
N PHE A 536 -24.97 13.89 -7.68
CA PHE A 536 -23.86 13.09 -7.16
C PHE A 536 -22.94 13.94 -6.29
N ASN A 537 -22.83 13.58 -5.04
CA ASN A 537 -21.92 14.16 -4.04
C ASN A 537 -21.98 15.70 -3.97
N PRO A 538 -23.17 16.30 -3.81
CA PRO A 538 -23.30 17.75 -3.72
C PRO A 538 -22.67 18.28 -2.44
N THR A 539 -22.14 19.49 -2.50
CA THR A 539 -21.73 20.22 -1.30
C THR A 539 -22.92 20.59 -0.42
N PRO A 540 -22.77 20.68 0.91
CA PRO A 540 -23.87 21.12 1.80
C PRO A 540 -24.46 22.46 1.40
N ASP A 541 -23.61 23.40 1.02
CA ASP A 541 -24.02 24.73 0.51
C ASP A 541 -24.89 24.62 -0.75
N LEU A 542 -24.56 23.72 -1.68
CA LEU A 542 -25.38 23.46 -2.86
C LEU A 542 -26.75 22.88 -2.48
N ILE A 543 -26.80 21.93 -1.53
CA ILE A 543 -28.05 21.35 -1.06
C ILE A 543 -28.94 22.44 -0.46
N ASP A 544 -28.41 23.32 0.37
CA ASP A 544 -29.17 24.39 1.02
C ASP A 544 -29.66 25.44 0.02
N ARG A 545 -28.83 25.83 -0.95
CA ARG A 545 -29.23 26.73 -2.04
C ARG A 545 -30.36 26.13 -2.90
N LEU A 546 -30.23 24.86 -3.25
CA LEU A 546 -31.26 24.16 -4.04
C LEU A 546 -32.56 24.01 -3.28
N ARG A 547 -32.54 23.75 -1.98
CA ARG A 547 -33.75 23.69 -1.13
C ARG A 547 -34.45 25.05 -1.01
N ALA A 548 -33.68 26.13 -0.96
CA ALA A 548 -34.23 27.49 -0.83
C ALA A 548 -34.87 28.05 -2.11
N SER A 549 -34.44 27.59 -3.28
CA SER A 549 -34.72 28.24 -4.55
C SER A 549 -35.67 27.51 -5.49
N ALA A 550 -36.17 26.28 -5.11
CA ALA A 550 -36.73 25.42 -6.14
C ALA A 550 -38.13 24.87 -5.87
N PRO A 551 -38.93 24.61 -6.92
CA PRO A 551 -40.21 23.90 -6.85
C PRO A 551 -40.04 22.36 -6.76
N PHE A 552 -38.85 21.86 -6.44
CA PHE A 552 -38.56 20.45 -6.35
C PHE A 552 -38.10 20.05 -4.93
N THR A 553 -38.19 18.77 -4.62
CA THR A 553 -37.69 18.22 -3.35
C THR A 553 -36.41 17.42 -3.60
N LEU A 554 -35.44 17.56 -2.68
CA LEU A 554 -34.22 16.77 -2.64
C LEU A 554 -34.37 15.67 -1.61
N GLN A 555 -34.19 14.43 -2.04
CA GLN A 555 -34.17 13.26 -1.17
C GLN A 555 -32.79 12.60 -1.23
N ALA A 556 -32.14 12.41 -0.08
CA ALA A 556 -30.96 11.56 0.00
C ALA A 556 -31.39 10.11 -0.27
N VAL A 557 -30.81 9.48 -1.29
CA VAL A 557 -31.05 8.08 -1.63
C VAL A 557 -29.89 7.19 -1.20
N TYR A 558 -28.72 7.78 -1.01
CA TYR A 558 -27.57 7.10 -0.41
C TYR A 558 -26.75 8.09 0.43
N GLN A 559 -26.58 7.78 1.69
CA GLN A 559 -25.64 8.41 2.60
C GLN A 559 -25.03 7.30 3.45
N PRO A 560 -23.71 7.05 3.36
CA PRO A 560 -23.08 6.02 4.14
C PRO A 560 -23.05 6.37 5.63
N ASP A 561 -23.16 5.36 6.50
CA ASP A 561 -22.86 5.51 7.91
C ASP A 561 -21.34 5.71 8.08
N LEU A 562 -20.93 6.86 8.58
CA LEU A 562 -19.54 7.23 8.75
C LEU A 562 -19.02 6.75 10.10
N LEU A 563 -17.79 6.25 10.13
CA LEU A 563 -17.08 5.88 11.36
C LEU A 563 -16.79 7.11 12.22
N THR A 564 -16.55 8.25 11.57
CA THR A 564 -16.34 9.55 12.21
C THR A 564 -17.04 10.65 11.41
N PRO A 565 -17.45 11.76 12.05
CA PRO A 565 -18.04 12.92 11.35
C PRO A 565 -17.10 13.52 10.27
N ASP A 566 -15.78 13.32 10.44
CA ASP A 566 -14.74 13.86 9.56
C ASP A 566 -14.43 12.95 8.36
N ASP A 567 -15.07 11.76 8.26
CA ASP A 567 -14.85 10.86 7.14
C ASP A 567 -15.39 11.48 5.85
N VAL A 568 -14.54 11.56 4.84
CA VAL A 568 -14.95 11.97 3.49
C VAL A 568 -15.77 10.85 2.86
N HIS A 569 -17.00 11.15 2.51
CA HIS A 569 -17.95 10.21 1.93
C HIS A 569 -18.47 10.70 0.59
N LEU A 570 -19.02 9.78 -0.20
CA LEU A 570 -19.80 10.09 -1.39
C LEU A 570 -21.28 9.90 -1.05
N SER A 571 -22.10 10.85 -1.50
CA SER A 571 -23.54 10.79 -1.31
C SER A 571 -24.28 10.85 -2.64
N LEU A 572 -25.49 10.29 -2.68
CA LEU A 572 -26.36 10.36 -3.84
C LEU A 572 -27.72 10.92 -3.42
N TRP A 573 -28.17 11.95 -4.12
CA TRP A 573 -29.44 12.61 -3.89
C TRP A 573 -30.30 12.50 -5.12
N GLN A 574 -31.62 12.32 -4.96
CA GLN A 574 -32.58 12.33 -6.04
C GLN A 574 -33.33 13.65 -6.04
N ILE A 575 -33.48 14.25 -7.23
CA ILE A 575 -34.32 15.41 -7.46
C ILE A 575 -35.70 14.91 -7.85
N ARG A 576 -36.75 15.32 -7.11
CA ARG A 576 -38.15 15.00 -7.40
C ARG A 576 -38.94 16.27 -7.70
N ASN A 577 -39.71 16.27 -8.78
CA ASN A 577 -40.58 17.39 -9.10
C ASN A 577 -41.64 17.58 -8.03
N GLY A 578 -41.74 18.81 -7.48
CA GLY A 578 -42.62 19.13 -6.38
C GLY A 578 -44.07 19.26 -6.77
N LYS A 579 -44.82 18.14 -6.84
CA LYS A 579 -46.21 18.13 -6.41
C LYS A 579 -46.28 17.18 -5.21
N ILE A 580 -46.29 17.75 -4.04
CA ILE A 580 -46.50 16.99 -2.77
C ILE A 580 -47.86 16.34 -2.84
N GLN A 581 -47.95 15.06 -3.19
CA GLN A 581 -49.05 14.22 -2.73
C GLN A 581 -48.74 13.91 -1.27
N SER A 582 -49.42 14.61 -0.40
CA SER A 582 -49.46 14.34 1.04
C SER A 582 -49.93 12.91 1.27
N GLY A 583 -49.01 12.00 1.51
CA GLY A 583 -49.41 10.67 1.94
C GLY A 583 -48.53 9.51 1.49
N GLN A 584 -47.20 9.61 1.54
CA GLN A 584 -46.30 8.44 1.63
C GLN A 584 -44.85 8.90 1.87
N ILE A 585 -44.58 9.30 3.10
CA ILE A 585 -43.21 9.29 3.62
C ILE A 585 -43.04 7.91 4.27
N GLN A 586 -42.57 6.95 3.52
CA GLN A 586 -42.05 5.70 4.09
C GLN A 586 -41.04 5.11 3.10
N ASN A 587 -39.77 5.51 3.24
CA ASN A 587 -38.64 4.58 3.22
C ASN A 587 -37.45 5.33 3.82
N PRO A 588 -36.91 4.86 4.93
CA PRO A 588 -35.66 5.36 5.46
C PRO A 588 -34.55 5.10 4.42
N PRO A 589 -33.46 5.86 4.42
CA PRO A 589 -32.31 5.56 3.57
C PRO A 589 -31.94 4.09 3.74
N ILE A 590 -31.73 3.40 2.63
CA ILE A 590 -31.37 1.97 2.64
C ILE A 590 -29.99 1.89 3.30
N GLN A 591 -29.89 1.21 4.44
CA GLN A 591 -28.64 0.98 5.15
C GLN A 591 -27.75 0.01 4.35
N ASP A 592 -26.43 0.17 4.43
CA ASP A 592 -25.44 -0.63 3.69
C ASP A 592 -25.64 -2.16 3.81
N GLU A 593 -26.09 -2.65 4.96
CA GLU A 593 -26.38 -4.07 5.18
C GLU A 593 -27.50 -4.62 4.28
N GLN A 594 -28.51 -3.81 3.95
CA GLN A 594 -29.61 -4.23 3.08
C GLN A 594 -29.23 -4.25 1.60
N ILE A 595 -28.28 -3.42 1.19
CA ILE A 595 -27.74 -3.43 -0.18
C ILE A 595 -26.80 -4.62 -0.37
N GLN A 596 -25.95 -4.91 0.61
CA GLN A 596 -25.05 -6.06 0.54
C GLN A 596 -25.80 -7.40 0.52
N SER A 597 -26.88 -7.55 1.29
CA SER A 597 -27.69 -8.77 1.24
C SER A 597 -28.39 -8.95 -0.12
N ARG A 598 -28.89 -7.87 -0.74
CA ARG A 598 -29.52 -7.93 -2.08
C ARG A 598 -28.53 -8.17 -3.20
N LEU A 599 -27.32 -7.62 -3.12
CA LEU A 599 -26.25 -7.90 -4.08
C LEU A 599 -25.79 -9.35 -4.00
N TRP A 600 -25.72 -9.91 -2.78
CA TRP A 600 -25.37 -11.32 -2.56
C TRP A 600 -26.45 -12.28 -3.11
N GLU A 601 -27.72 -11.93 -2.97
CA GLU A 601 -28.84 -12.71 -3.56
C GLU A 601 -28.84 -12.68 -5.10
N GLN A 602 -28.40 -11.59 -5.72
CA GLN A 602 -28.29 -11.48 -7.19
C GLN A 602 -27.08 -12.19 -7.77
N GLU A 603 -25.95 -12.26 -7.05
CA GLU A 603 -24.76 -13.02 -7.46
C GLU A 603 -24.95 -14.53 -7.31
N THR A 604 -25.74 -14.98 -6.34
CA THR A 604 -26.08 -16.41 -6.17
C THR A 604 -27.15 -16.91 -7.14
N ALA A 605 -27.82 -16.00 -7.85
CA ALA A 605 -28.84 -16.32 -8.86
C ALA A 605 -28.29 -16.27 -10.32
N ARG A 606 -27.02 -15.95 -10.53
CA ARG A 606 -26.27 -16.06 -11.79
C ARG A 606 -25.26 -17.19 -11.73
#